data_f7a0ed2e8eee5a6cfa5623785c9b3542
#
_entry.id   f7a0ed2e8eee5a6cfa5623785c9b3542
#
_cell.length_a   1.000
_cell.length_b   1.000
_cell.length_c   1.000
_cell.angle_alpha   90.00
_cell.angle_beta   90.00
_cell.angle_gamma   90.00
#
_symmetry.space_group_name_H-M   'P 1'
#
loop_
_entity.id
_entity.type
_entity.pdbx_description
1 polymer ?
#
loop_
_entity_poly.entity_id
_entity_poly.type
_entity_poly.pdbx_seq_one_letter_code
_entity_poly.pdbx_strand_id
1 'polypeptide(L)'
;LQDSIPWRVAAAPAIRTDAYYPSHRATDFYHHYKEDIALMGEMGFKCFRMSISWTRIFPNGDDAVPNEAGLAFYENVFDELHKYGIEPLVTLSHFDIPISMVQRFGGWDNRVWIDCFEKFAHIVIQRYHDKVKYWLTFNEINNMELAPYMVTGISNCNAQQLAQAAHNMF
;
A
#
# COMPACT_ATOMS: atom_id res chain seq x y z
N LEU A 1 23.90 18.83 -0.25
CA LEU A 1 23.24 18.33 0.98
C LEU A 1 22.36 17.08 0.73
N GLN A 2 21.80 16.90 -0.47
CA GLN A 2 20.94 15.77 -0.81
C GLN A 2 21.68 14.43 -0.94
N ASP A 3 22.95 14.45 -1.34
CA ASP A 3 23.74 13.23 -1.59
C ASP A 3 24.37 12.62 -0.33
N SER A 4 24.18 13.25 0.81
CA SER A 4 24.79 12.83 2.09
C SER A 4 23.87 12.04 3.03
N ILE A 5 22.65 11.69 2.61
CA ILE A 5 21.71 10.94 3.44
C ILE A 5 21.78 9.44 3.09
N PRO A 6 22.44 8.59 3.91
CA PRO A 6 22.75 7.20 3.57
C PRO A 6 21.52 6.29 3.40
N TRP A 7 20.38 6.70 3.94
CA TRP A 7 19.12 5.94 3.92
C TRP A 7 18.12 6.43 2.87
N ARG A 8 18.52 7.39 2.02
CA ARG A 8 17.66 7.92 0.97
C ARG A 8 17.47 6.90 -0.16
N VAL A 9 16.24 6.46 -0.39
CA VAL A 9 15.88 5.59 -1.51
C VAL A 9 15.55 6.47 -2.72
N ALA A 10 16.56 6.88 -3.46
CA ALA A 10 16.43 7.78 -4.61
C ALA A 10 16.19 7.06 -5.94
N ALA A 11 16.49 5.77 -6.02
CA ALA A 11 16.36 4.97 -7.24
C ALA A 11 15.84 3.56 -6.93
N ALA A 12 15.31 2.89 -7.97
CA ALA A 12 14.93 1.50 -7.88
C ALA A 12 16.13 0.63 -7.48
N PRO A 13 16.04 -0.16 -6.41
CA PRO A 13 17.08 -1.13 -6.11
C PRO A 13 17.12 -2.22 -7.18
N ALA A 14 18.31 -2.75 -7.47
CA ALA A 14 18.43 -3.92 -8.32
C ALA A 14 17.78 -5.13 -7.61
N ILE A 15 16.77 -5.73 -8.24
CA ILE A 15 16.15 -6.94 -7.73
C ILE A 15 17.11 -8.12 -8.00
N ARG A 16 17.50 -8.80 -6.94
CA ARG A 16 18.35 -10.00 -7.01
C ARG A 16 17.48 -11.23 -6.80
N THR A 17 17.41 -12.11 -7.78
CA THR A 17 16.60 -13.35 -7.72
C THR A 17 17.26 -14.44 -6.87
N ASP A 18 18.54 -14.29 -6.55
CA ASP A 18 19.35 -15.19 -5.72
C ASP A 18 19.41 -14.75 -4.24
N ALA A 19 18.79 -13.64 -3.88
CA ALA A 19 18.80 -13.09 -2.53
C ALA A 19 17.54 -13.47 -1.75
N TYR A 20 17.72 -13.68 -0.45
CA TYR A 20 16.61 -13.82 0.48
C TYR A 20 16.09 -12.43 0.90
N TYR A 21 14.81 -12.22 0.71
CA TYR A 21 14.11 -11.02 1.16
C TYR A 21 13.14 -11.36 2.29
N PRO A 22 13.43 -10.97 3.54
CA PRO A 22 12.55 -11.26 4.68
C PRO A 22 11.11 -10.79 4.48
N SER A 23 10.91 -9.69 3.75
CA SER A 23 9.58 -9.14 3.43
C SER A 23 8.71 -10.05 2.57
N HIS A 24 9.28 -11.02 1.84
CA HIS A 24 8.48 -11.97 1.05
C HIS A 24 7.66 -12.92 1.90
N ARG A 25 8.06 -13.14 3.14
CA ARG A 25 7.30 -13.90 4.12
C ARG A 25 6.80 -13.02 5.26
N ALA A 26 7.66 -12.14 5.77
CA ALA A 26 7.40 -11.31 6.95
C ALA A 26 6.84 -12.14 8.13
N THR A 27 5.73 -11.72 8.72
CA THR A 27 5.02 -12.46 9.78
C THR A 27 4.09 -13.52 9.21
N ASP A 28 4.00 -13.64 7.89
CA ASP A 28 3.06 -14.54 7.19
C ASP A 28 1.59 -14.31 7.61
N PHE A 29 1.22 -13.03 7.82
CA PHE A 29 -0.11 -12.64 8.26
C PHE A 29 -1.22 -13.20 7.36
N TYR A 30 -0.95 -13.38 6.08
CA TYR A 30 -1.92 -13.96 5.14
C TYR A 30 -2.45 -15.32 5.59
N HIS A 31 -1.58 -16.18 6.13
CA HIS A 31 -1.96 -17.50 6.59
C HIS A 31 -2.35 -17.54 8.08
N HIS A 32 -1.86 -16.61 8.90
CA HIS A 32 -1.98 -16.60 10.35
C HIS A 32 -2.90 -15.53 10.92
N TYR A 33 -3.56 -14.70 10.07
CA TYR A 33 -4.34 -13.54 10.53
C TYR A 33 -5.40 -13.87 11.61
N LYS A 34 -6.00 -15.08 11.57
CA LYS A 34 -7.00 -15.47 12.58
C LYS A 34 -6.38 -15.66 13.96
N GLU A 35 -5.24 -16.33 14.01
CA GLU A 35 -4.50 -16.56 15.24
C GLU A 35 -3.93 -15.24 15.78
N ASP A 36 -3.34 -14.44 14.91
CA ASP A 36 -2.79 -13.13 15.26
C ASP A 36 -3.87 -12.19 15.80
N ILE A 37 -5.04 -12.13 15.16
CA ILE A 37 -6.16 -11.30 15.61
C ILE A 37 -6.74 -11.80 16.93
N ALA A 38 -6.82 -13.11 17.14
CA ALA A 38 -7.24 -13.68 18.42
C ALA A 38 -6.30 -13.23 19.56
N LEU A 39 -4.98 -13.30 19.35
CA LEU A 39 -3.98 -12.80 20.30
C LEU A 39 -4.13 -11.29 20.57
N MET A 40 -4.37 -10.49 19.53
CA MET A 40 -4.66 -9.06 19.70
C MET A 40 -5.92 -8.83 20.54
N GLY A 41 -6.96 -9.65 20.35
CA GLY A 41 -8.18 -9.64 21.16
C GLY A 41 -7.91 -9.97 22.63
N GLU A 42 -7.11 -10.99 22.93
CA GLU A 42 -6.68 -11.35 24.29
C GLU A 42 -5.87 -10.22 24.95
N MET A 43 -5.03 -9.53 24.18
CA MET A 43 -4.27 -8.36 24.63
C MET A 43 -5.15 -7.12 24.88
N GLY A 44 -6.42 -7.16 24.47
CA GLY A 44 -7.38 -6.07 24.67
C GLY A 44 -7.29 -4.94 23.65
N PHE A 45 -6.73 -5.16 22.46
CA PHE A 45 -6.67 -4.16 21.40
C PHE A 45 -8.06 -3.71 20.98
N LYS A 46 -8.20 -2.40 20.69
CA LYS A 46 -9.47 -1.79 20.25
C LYS A 46 -9.42 -1.28 18.82
N CYS A 47 -8.22 -1.15 18.28
CA CYS A 47 -7.99 -0.72 16.91
C CYS A 47 -6.80 -1.48 16.33
N PHE A 48 -6.93 -1.89 15.07
CA PHE A 48 -5.82 -2.47 14.30
C PHE A 48 -5.64 -1.67 13.01
N ARG A 49 -4.46 -1.02 12.90
CA ARG A 49 -4.09 -0.33 11.67
C ARG A 49 -3.39 -1.28 10.71
N MET A 50 -3.88 -1.31 9.47
CA MET A 50 -3.29 -2.10 8.38
C MET A 50 -3.42 -1.37 7.05
N SER A 51 -2.75 -1.86 6.02
CA SER A 51 -2.94 -1.43 4.64
C SER A 51 -3.55 -2.53 3.78
N ILE A 52 -4.19 -2.12 2.68
CA ILE A 52 -4.62 -3.03 1.63
C ILE A 52 -3.58 -2.97 0.51
N SER A 53 -2.98 -4.11 0.16
CA SER A 53 -2.04 -4.15 -0.96
C SER A 53 -2.76 -3.95 -2.29
N TRP A 54 -2.41 -2.89 -3.00
CA TRP A 54 -2.97 -2.60 -4.33
C TRP A 54 -2.81 -3.78 -5.29
N THR A 55 -1.63 -4.39 -5.32
CA THR A 55 -1.34 -5.52 -6.22
C THR A 55 -2.08 -6.82 -5.83
N ARG A 56 -2.61 -6.92 -4.62
CA ARG A 56 -3.48 -8.03 -4.25
C ARG A 56 -4.87 -7.89 -4.87
N ILE A 57 -5.31 -6.64 -5.09
CA ILE A 57 -6.60 -6.33 -5.71
C ILE A 57 -6.47 -6.19 -7.24
N PHE A 58 -5.44 -5.49 -7.69
CA PHE A 58 -5.10 -5.32 -9.11
C PHE A 58 -3.64 -5.71 -9.32
N PRO A 59 -3.33 -6.96 -9.72
CA PRO A 59 -1.96 -7.47 -9.81
C PRO A 59 -1.01 -6.66 -10.69
N ASN A 60 -1.52 -6.04 -11.76
CA ASN A 60 -0.75 -5.14 -12.62
C ASN A 60 -0.96 -3.66 -12.29
N GLY A 61 -1.87 -3.36 -11.37
CA GLY A 61 -2.23 -2.01 -10.92
C GLY A 61 -3.36 -1.36 -11.71
N ASP A 62 -3.48 -1.65 -13.00
CA ASP A 62 -4.47 -1.10 -13.93
C ASP A 62 -5.43 -2.14 -14.53
N ASP A 63 -5.44 -3.37 -13.99
CA ASP A 63 -6.29 -4.46 -14.47
C ASP A 63 -7.75 -4.03 -14.65
N ALA A 64 -8.43 -4.59 -15.65
CA ALA A 64 -9.81 -4.23 -15.96
C ALA A 64 -10.78 -4.63 -14.83
N VAL A 65 -10.52 -5.77 -14.19
CA VAL A 65 -11.34 -6.33 -13.10
C VAL A 65 -10.48 -6.63 -11.88
N PRO A 66 -11.03 -6.45 -10.66
CA PRO A 66 -10.29 -6.77 -9.43
C PRO A 66 -10.15 -8.28 -9.23
N ASN A 67 -9.12 -8.67 -8.49
CA ASN A 67 -8.93 -10.03 -8.01
C ASN A 67 -9.88 -10.30 -6.84
N GLU A 68 -10.93 -11.05 -7.09
CA GLU A 68 -11.96 -11.38 -6.08
C GLU A 68 -11.38 -12.15 -4.89
N ALA A 69 -10.39 -13.02 -5.09
CA ALA A 69 -9.74 -13.72 -3.98
C ALA A 69 -8.99 -12.73 -3.06
N GLY A 70 -8.41 -11.68 -3.63
CA GLY A 70 -7.78 -10.59 -2.86
C GLY A 70 -8.81 -9.81 -2.05
N LEU A 71 -9.95 -9.46 -2.66
CA LEU A 71 -11.04 -8.79 -1.96
C LEU A 71 -11.60 -9.66 -0.82
N ALA A 72 -11.89 -10.93 -1.09
CA ALA A 72 -12.40 -11.85 -0.08
C ALA A 72 -11.44 -12.05 1.11
N PHE A 73 -10.12 -12.02 0.86
CA PHE A 73 -9.13 -12.10 1.95
C PHE A 73 -9.30 -10.95 2.95
N TYR A 74 -9.34 -9.71 2.48
CA TYR A 74 -9.49 -8.55 3.38
C TYR A 74 -10.86 -8.52 4.06
N GLU A 75 -11.90 -8.94 3.37
CA GLU A 75 -13.23 -9.09 3.97
C GLU A 75 -13.19 -10.05 5.17
N ASN A 76 -12.56 -11.22 5.01
CA ASN A 76 -12.37 -12.17 6.09
C ASN A 76 -11.53 -11.60 7.27
N VAL A 77 -10.51 -10.79 6.97
CA VAL A 77 -9.69 -10.12 8.00
C VAL A 77 -10.56 -9.15 8.81
N PHE A 78 -11.39 -8.32 8.16
CA PHE A 78 -12.27 -7.37 8.85
C PHE A 78 -13.34 -8.09 9.67
N ASP A 79 -13.92 -9.15 9.15
CA ASP A 79 -14.87 -9.97 9.90
C ASP A 79 -14.21 -10.60 11.14
N GLU A 80 -12.97 -11.05 11.02
CA GLU A 80 -12.23 -11.58 12.17
C GLU A 80 -11.95 -10.52 13.22
N LEU A 81 -11.52 -9.31 12.83
CA LEU A 81 -11.31 -8.19 13.75
C LEU A 81 -12.57 -7.85 14.53
N HIS A 82 -13.72 -7.79 13.85
CA HIS A 82 -15.00 -7.47 14.48
C HIS A 82 -15.45 -8.51 15.51
N LYS A 83 -15.11 -9.80 15.35
CA LYS A 83 -15.40 -10.82 16.36
C LYS A 83 -14.79 -10.50 17.72
N TYR A 84 -13.64 -9.83 17.73
CA TYR A 84 -12.93 -9.44 18.95
C TYR A 84 -13.18 -7.98 19.35
N GLY A 85 -14.09 -7.28 18.67
CA GLY A 85 -14.39 -5.88 18.94
C GLY A 85 -13.21 -4.95 18.63
N ILE A 86 -12.39 -5.32 17.63
CA ILE A 86 -11.25 -4.53 17.16
C ILE A 86 -11.68 -3.77 15.90
N GLU A 87 -11.59 -2.44 15.93
CA GLU A 87 -11.94 -1.58 14.81
C GLU A 87 -10.78 -1.51 13.80
N PRO A 88 -10.99 -1.80 12.51
CA PRO A 88 -9.96 -1.62 11.49
C PRO A 88 -9.76 -0.13 11.17
N LEU A 89 -8.50 0.29 11.06
CA LEU A 89 -8.06 1.57 10.51
C LEU A 89 -7.22 1.27 9.26
N VAL A 90 -7.76 1.56 8.09
CA VAL A 90 -7.19 1.10 6.82
C VAL A 90 -6.47 2.20 6.07
N THR A 91 -5.21 1.96 5.72
CA THR A 91 -4.42 2.80 4.82
C THR A 91 -4.53 2.23 3.39
N LEU A 92 -4.95 3.05 2.42
CA LEU A 92 -5.11 2.62 1.03
C LEU A 92 -3.76 2.40 0.35
N SER A 93 -2.80 3.29 0.54
CA SER A 93 -1.46 3.16 -0.04
C SER A 93 -0.38 3.32 1.03
N HIS A 94 0.43 2.27 1.24
CA HIS A 94 1.50 2.24 2.23
C HIS A 94 2.82 1.78 1.59
N PHE A 95 3.30 2.54 0.59
CA PHE A 95 4.54 2.34 -0.17
C PHE A 95 4.56 1.12 -1.12
N ASP A 96 3.50 0.35 -1.19
CA ASP A 96 3.37 -0.86 -2.01
C ASP A 96 2.74 -0.58 -3.39
N ILE A 97 3.32 0.34 -4.14
CA ILE A 97 2.84 0.70 -5.47
C ILE A 97 3.15 -0.42 -6.51
N PRO A 98 2.26 -0.65 -7.50
CA PRO A 98 2.45 -1.70 -8.49
C PRO A 98 3.68 -1.48 -9.37
N ILE A 99 4.68 -2.35 -9.24
CA ILE A 99 5.93 -2.25 -10.03
C ILE A 99 5.68 -2.31 -11.54
N SER A 100 4.67 -3.05 -11.97
CA SER A 100 4.25 -3.12 -13.37
C SER A 100 3.85 -1.74 -13.91
N MET A 101 3.15 -0.93 -13.12
CA MET A 101 2.81 0.45 -13.50
C MET A 101 4.04 1.34 -13.52
N VAL A 102 4.93 1.22 -12.52
CA VAL A 102 6.20 1.96 -12.49
C VAL A 102 7.03 1.69 -13.76
N GLN A 103 7.12 0.44 -14.17
CA GLN A 103 7.86 0.04 -15.36
C GLN A 103 7.26 0.58 -16.67
N ARG A 104 5.93 0.66 -16.75
CA ARG A 104 5.23 1.10 -17.97
C ARG A 104 5.01 2.61 -18.05
N PHE A 105 4.77 3.25 -16.93
CA PHE A 105 4.28 4.63 -16.91
C PHE A 105 5.17 5.57 -16.10
N GLY A 106 6.24 5.08 -15.46
CA GLY A 106 6.98 5.85 -14.47
C GLY A 106 6.21 5.98 -13.16
N GLY A 107 6.49 7.01 -12.38
CA GLY A 107 5.88 7.21 -11.09
C GLY A 107 4.68 8.16 -11.10
N TRP A 108 4.35 8.65 -9.91
CA TRP A 108 3.19 9.51 -9.65
C TRP A 108 3.22 10.90 -10.34
N ASP A 109 4.31 11.28 -10.99
CA ASP A 109 4.34 12.46 -11.89
C ASP A 109 3.53 12.25 -13.18
N ASN A 110 3.20 10.99 -13.53
CA ASN A 110 2.30 10.66 -14.64
C ASN A 110 0.83 10.59 -14.16
N ARG A 111 -0.05 11.31 -14.84
CA ARG A 111 -1.47 11.40 -14.47
C ARG A 111 -2.26 10.08 -14.54
N VAL A 112 -1.77 9.08 -15.27
CA VAL A 112 -2.42 7.75 -15.33
C VAL A 112 -2.61 7.12 -13.94
N TRP A 113 -1.74 7.48 -12.98
CA TRP A 113 -1.85 6.99 -11.61
C TRP A 113 -3.10 7.47 -10.89
N ILE A 114 -3.61 8.66 -11.24
CA ILE A 114 -4.84 9.21 -10.64
C ILE A 114 -6.02 8.30 -10.93
N ASP A 115 -6.25 7.99 -12.22
CA ASP A 115 -7.38 7.17 -12.64
C ASP A 115 -7.29 5.73 -12.09
N CYS A 116 -6.08 5.17 -12.05
CA CYS A 116 -5.85 3.83 -11.52
C CYS A 116 -6.03 3.77 -10.00
N PHE A 117 -5.56 4.78 -9.27
CA PHE A 117 -5.73 4.85 -7.83
C PHE A 117 -7.19 5.14 -7.43
N GLU A 118 -7.87 6.03 -8.15
CA GLU A 118 -9.29 6.28 -7.95
C GLU A 118 -10.09 5.00 -8.10
N LYS A 119 -9.85 4.24 -9.18
CA LYS A 119 -10.49 2.94 -9.41
C LYS A 119 -10.23 1.96 -8.26
N PHE A 120 -8.97 1.84 -7.83
CA PHE A 120 -8.60 0.99 -6.70
C PHE A 120 -9.31 1.42 -5.42
N ALA A 121 -9.24 2.70 -5.07
CA ALA A 121 -9.85 3.26 -3.88
C ALA A 121 -11.37 3.09 -3.90
N HIS A 122 -12.01 3.36 -5.04
CA HIS A 122 -13.46 3.20 -5.23
C HIS A 122 -13.90 1.76 -4.96
N ILE A 123 -13.25 0.78 -5.59
CA ILE A 123 -13.58 -0.65 -5.44
C ILE A 123 -13.41 -1.09 -3.97
N VAL A 124 -12.30 -0.71 -3.35
CA VAL A 124 -11.97 -1.09 -1.97
C VAL A 124 -12.95 -0.45 -0.98
N ILE A 125 -13.21 0.85 -1.11
CA ILE A 125 -14.14 1.55 -0.21
C ILE A 125 -15.57 1.02 -0.44
N GLN A 126 -16.01 0.85 -1.68
CA GLN A 126 -17.33 0.32 -1.98
C GLN A 126 -17.52 -1.10 -1.40
N ARG A 127 -16.49 -1.94 -1.44
CA ARG A 127 -16.57 -3.31 -0.91
C ARG A 127 -16.65 -3.36 0.61
N TYR A 128 -15.98 -2.42 1.32
CA TYR A 128 -15.80 -2.54 2.77
C TYR A 128 -16.37 -1.37 3.58
N HIS A 129 -17.16 -0.46 2.98
CA HIS A 129 -17.67 0.73 3.67
C HIS A 129 -18.53 0.42 4.90
N ASP A 130 -19.16 -0.75 4.95
CA ASP A 130 -19.96 -1.24 6.07
C ASP A 130 -19.12 -1.92 7.18
N LYS A 131 -17.84 -2.26 6.85
CA LYS A 131 -16.91 -2.95 7.75
C LYS A 131 -15.78 -2.06 8.26
N VAL A 132 -15.45 -0.99 7.56
CA VAL A 132 -14.32 -0.09 7.86
C VAL A 132 -14.81 1.35 7.95
N LYS A 133 -14.66 1.96 9.14
CA LYS A 133 -15.06 3.34 9.40
C LYS A 133 -13.95 4.36 9.13
N TYR A 134 -12.69 3.96 9.31
CA TYR A 134 -11.55 4.86 9.31
C TYR A 134 -10.59 4.53 8.19
N TRP A 135 -10.37 5.52 7.32
CA TRP A 135 -9.54 5.40 6.13
C TRP A 135 -8.43 6.45 6.13
N LEU A 136 -7.25 6.04 5.73
CA LEU A 136 -6.12 6.91 5.41
C LEU A 136 -5.77 6.71 3.93
N THR A 137 -5.53 7.77 3.20
CA THR A 137 -5.23 7.68 1.76
C THR A 137 -3.80 7.20 1.52
N PHE A 138 -2.81 7.97 1.96
CA PHE A 138 -1.40 7.68 1.79
C PHE A 138 -0.68 7.68 3.12
N ASN A 139 0.25 6.73 3.29
CA ASN A 139 1.14 6.74 4.43
C ASN A 139 2.31 7.69 4.17
N GLU A 140 2.59 8.57 5.15
CA GLU A 140 3.79 9.41 5.19
C GLU A 140 4.14 10.14 3.88
N ILE A 141 3.14 10.71 3.22
CA ILE A 141 3.31 11.43 1.96
C ILE A 141 4.35 12.56 2.06
N ASN A 142 4.54 13.12 3.26
CA ASN A 142 5.58 14.10 3.57
C ASN A 142 7.01 13.57 3.41
N ASN A 143 7.20 12.25 3.40
CA ASN A 143 8.52 11.62 3.24
C ASN A 143 8.98 11.47 1.78
N MET A 144 8.23 11.99 0.81
CA MET A 144 8.60 11.87 -0.60
C MET A 144 9.94 12.54 -0.96
N GLU A 145 10.37 13.57 -0.20
CA GLU A 145 11.69 14.18 -0.38
C GLU A 145 12.83 13.28 0.12
N LEU A 146 12.57 12.48 1.13
CA LEU A 146 13.56 11.60 1.76
C LEU A 146 13.68 10.26 1.05
N ALA A 147 12.56 9.73 0.56
CA ALA A 147 12.50 8.43 -0.10
C ALA A 147 11.64 8.53 -1.38
N PRO A 148 12.04 9.34 -2.37
CA PRO A 148 11.20 9.65 -3.53
C PRO A 148 10.77 8.40 -4.29
N TYR A 149 11.67 7.45 -4.56
CA TYR A 149 11.30 6.23 -5.26
C TYR A 149 10.28 5.38 -4.48
N MET A 150 10.49 5.23 -3.19
CA MET A 150 9.61 4.42 -2.33
C MET A 150 8.19 5.00 -2.26
N VAL A 151 8.06 6.33 -2.19
CA VAL A 151 6.77 7.01 -2.06
C VAL A 151 6.10 7.23 -3.42
N THR A 152 6.88 7.61 -4.44
CA THR A 152 6.32 8.07 -5.72
C THR A 152 6.58 7.14 -6.91
N GLY A 153 7.48 6.16 -6.78
CA GLY A 153 7.93 5.31 -7.89
C GLY A 153 8.89 6.00 -8.88
N ILE A 154 9.26 7.27 -8.64
CA ILE A 154 10.12 8.03 -9.55
C ILE A 154 11.58 7.84 -9.15
N SER A 155 12.38 7.27 -10.05
CA SER A 155 13.83 7.14 -9.84
C SER A 155 14.54 8.44 -10.18
N ASN A 156 15.46 8.87 -9.30
CA ASN A 156 16.30 10.05 -9.50
C ASN A 156 15.52 11.31 -9.87
N CYS A 157 14.36 11.53 -9.26
CA CYS A 157 13.46 12.63 -9.56
C CYS A 157 14.11 14.01 -9.26
N ASN A 158 13.78 14.98 -10.09
CA ASN A 158 14.05 16.39 -9.80
C ASN A 158 12.90 17.01 -8.97
N ALA A 159 13.09 18.24 -8.50
CA ALA A 159 12.11 18.93 -7.66
C ALA A 159 10.76 19.16 -8.37
N GLN A 160 10.77 19.38 -9.69
CA GLN A 160 9.54 19.58 -10.46
C GLN A 160 8.72 18.29 -10.56
N GLN A 161 9.36 17.16 -10.83
CA GLN A 161 8.69 15.85 -10.85
C GLN A 161 8.11 15.49 -9.48
N LEU A 162 8.85 15.80 -8.40
CA LEU A 162 8.38 15.54 -7.06
C LEU A 162 7.16 16.40 -6.71
N ALA A 163 7.18 17.68 -7.09
CA ALA A 163 6.03 18.57 -6.92
C ALA A 163 4.82 18.10 -7.75
N GLN A 164 5.06 17.63 -8.99
CA GLN A 164 3.98 17.06 -9.82
C GLN A 164 3.41 15.79 -9.22
N ALA A 165 4.25 14.89 -8.69
CA ALA A 165 3.80 13.69 -8.01
C ALA A 165 2.94 14.04 -6.78
N ALA A 166 3.40 14.98 -5.95
CA ALA A 166 2.61 15.48 -4.82
C ALA A 166 1.24 16.00 -5.27
N HIS A 167 1.22 16.84 -6.32
CA HIS A 167 -0.02 17.38 -6.88
C HIS A 167 -0.99 16.27 -7.37
N ASN A 168 -0.47 15.21 -7.97
CA ASN A 168 -1.28 14.11 -8.48
C ASN A 168 -1.79 13.18 -7.36
N MET A 169 -1.11 13.14 -6.22
CA MET A 169 -1.51 12.34 -5.05
C MET A 169 -2.55 13.05 -4.16
N PHE A 170 -2.62 14.39 -4.22
CA PHE A 170 -3.61 15.21 -3.50
C PHE A 170 -4.85 15.49 -4.34
#